data_f3cc21b12dd124b96aee3fbc40db4719
#
_entry.id   f3cc21b12dd124b96aee3fbc40db4719
#
_cell.length_a   1.000
_cell.length_b   1.000
_cell.length_c   1.000
_cell.angle_alpha   90.00
_cell.angle_beta   90.00
_cell.angle_gamma   90.00
#
_symmetry.space_group_name_H-M   'P 1'
#
loop_
_entity.id
_entity.type
_entity.pdbx_description
1 polymer ?
#
loop_
_entity_poly.entity_id
_entity_poly.type
_entity_poly.pdbx_seq_one_letter_code
_entity_poly.pdbx_strand_id
1 'polypeptide(L)'
;MPRKKILITVTTYPLPARSYDELVCTAGVLENGDWIRIYPVPLSFLIDLKGTGKVKNVKYTWIELDLNKRQDDFRPESYSPVNYDFRDIVIGNRINTDGNWLLRKQYCLKNIYTNKNKLLEDSKAPKNISLATFKPAKVLGVEFKEDDREWKDEWKELRKQGDLFETVKPPKISRMGLRPLGLRCMG
;
A
#
# COMPACT_ATOMS: atom_id res chain seq x y z
N MET A 1 -10.86 17.26 -11.86
CA MET A 1 -9.99 16.08 -11.73
C MET A 1 -10.82 14.91 -11.24
N PRO A 2 -10.65 13.69 -11.72
CA PRO A 2 -11.61 12.65 -11.38
C PRO A 2 -11.36 12.11 -10.00
N ARG A 3 -12.40 12.14 -9.18
CA ARG A 3 -12.50 11.38 -7.93
C ARG A 3 -12.39 9.90 -8.23
N LYS A 4 -11.59 9.17 -7.47
CA LYS A 4 -11.39 7.72 -7.65
C LYS A 4 -11.85 6.98 -6.41
N LYS A 5 -12.55 5.88 -6.65
CA LYS A 5 -13.00 4.94 -5.61
C LYS A 5 -12.10 3.73 -5.61
N ILE A 6 -11.47 3.45 -4.47
CA ILE A 6 -10.36 2.52 -4.34
C ILE A 6 -10.61 1.59 -3.17
N LEU A 7 -10.49 0.31 -3.40
CA LEU A 7 -10.42 -0.70 -2.35
C LEU A 7 -8.96 -0.86 -1.92
N ILE A 8 -8.60 -0.37 -0.73
CA ILE A 8 -7.24 -0.51 -0.22
C ILE A 8 -6.94 -1.98 0.04
N THR A 9 -5.92 -2.53 -0.60
CA THR A 9 -5.51 -3.93 -0.43
C THR A 9 -4.15 -4.08 0.20
N VAL A 10 -3.24 -3.13 -0.07
CA VAL A 10 -1.85 -3.16 0.38
C VAL A 10 -1.47 -1.84 1.02
N THR A 11 -0.80 -1.92 2.16
CA THR A 11 -0.04 -0.82 2.76
C THR A 11 1.36 -1.31 3.03
N THR A 12 2.37 -0.56 2.59
CA THR A 12 3.77 -0.91 2.86
C THR A 12 4.15 -0.57 4.30
N TYR A 13 5.33 -1.01 4.72
CA TYR A 13 5.94 -0.51 5.93
C TYR A 13 6.26 0.98 5.77
N PRO A 14 6.09 1.75 6.86
CA PRO A 14 6.50 3.13 6.86
C PRO A 14 8.00 3.24 6.61
N LEU A 15 8.38 4.21 5.80
CA LEU A 15 9.76 4.61 5.61
C LEU A 15 9.96 6.00 6.21
N PRO A 16 11.09 6.27 6.86
CA PRO A 16 11.41 7.60 7.35
C PRO A 16 11.45 8.58 6.19
N ALA A 17 10.89 9.76 6.39
CA ALA A 17 10.92 10.84 5.42
C ALA A 17 11.28 12.15 6.10
N ARG A 18 11.94 13.06 5.35
CA ARG A 18 12.37 14.36 5.88
C ARG A 18 11.22 15.34 6.12
N SER A 19 10.15 15.20 5.34
CA SER A 19 9.01 16.14 5.36
C SER A 19 7.80 15.62 6.16
N TYR A 20 7.79 14.35 6.52
CA TYR A 20 6.75 13.70 7.30
C TYR A 20 7.41 12.63 8.14
N ASP A 21 6.90 12.38 9.34
CA ASP A 21 7.46 11.39 10.26
C ASP A 21 7.68 10.03 9.60
N GLU A 22 6.67 9.56 8.88
CA GLU A 22 6.74 8.30 8.13
C GLU A 22 5.78 8.33 6.94
N LEU A 23 6.27 7.93 5.77
CA LEU A 23 5.46 7.80 4.57
C LEU A 23 5.16 6.33 4.26
N VAL A 24 3.95 6.10 3.82
CA VAL A 24 3.46 4.78 3.45
C VAL A 24 3.04 4.78 1.99
N CYS A 25 3.52 3.82 1.23
CA CYS A 25 2.95 3.53 -0.07
C CYS A 25 1.68 2.70 0.12
N THR A 26 0.57 3.23 -0.32
CA THR A 26 -0.72 2.55 -0.25
C THR A 26 -1.16 2.16 -1.65
N ALA A 27 -1.61 0.93 -1.80
CA ALA A 27 -2.11 0.44 -3.07
C ALA A 27 -3.46 -0.26 -2.89
N GLY A 28 -4.23 -0.28 -3.97
CA GLY A 28 -5.53 -0.89 -3.99
C GLY A 28 -5.97 -1.22 -5.40
N VAL A 29 -7.21 -1.64 -5.52
CA VAL A 29 -7.85 -1.88 -6.79
C VAL A 29 -9.07 -0.96 -6.97
N LEU A 30 -9.27 -0.50 -8.19
CA LEU A 30 -10.47 0.20 -8.61
C LEU A 30 -11.65 -0.79 -8.74
N GLU A 31 -12.86 -0.28 -8.92
CA GLU A 31 -14.05 -1.13 -9.12
C GLU A 31 -13.96 -2.03 -10.36
N ASN A 32 -13.21 -1.60 -11.38
CA ASN A 32 -12.93 -2.38 -12.58
C ASN A 32 -11.82 -3.44 -12.38
N GLY A 33 -11.14 -3.45 -11.23
CA GLY A 33 -10.05 -4.37 -10.90
C GLY A 33 -8.65 -3.89 -11.27
N ASP A 34 -8.52 -2.69 -11.84
CA ASP A 34 -7.21 -2.12 -12.14
C ASP A 34 -6.49 -1.71 -10.86
N TRP A 35 -5.19 -1.95 -10.84
CA TRP A 35 -4.35 -1.54 -9.73
C TRP A 35 -4.09 -0.03 -9.74
N ILE A 36 -4.08 0.54 -8.55
CA ILE A 36 -3.70 1.93 -8.31
C ILE A 36 -2.80 2.03 -7.09
N ARG A 37 -1.76 2.86 -7.19
CA ARG A 37 -0.85 3.21 -6.11
C ARG A 37 -1.05 4.67 -5.75
N ILE A 38 -1.11 4.93 -4.45
CA ILE A 38 -1.20 6.28 -3.90
C ILE A 38 0.06 6.54 -3.09
N TYR A 39 0.80 7.60 -3.43
CA TYR A 39 2.01 8.01 -2.74
C TYR A 39 2.26 9.51 -2.94
N PRO A 40 2.70 10.24 -1.92
CA PRO A 40 2.88 9.80 -0.53
C PRO A 40 1.57 9.76 0.26
N VAL A 41 1.51 8.87 1.25
CA VAL A 41 0.43 8.84 2.24
C VAL A 41 1.09 8.86 3.63
N PRO A 42 0.82 9.86 4.49
CA PRO A 42 1.34 9.89 5.84
C PRO A 42 0.82 8.71 6.67
N LEU A 43 1.70 8.11 7.48
CA LEU A 43 1.29 7.04 8.38
C LEU A 43 0.28 7.53 9.42
N SER A 44 0.45 8.77 9.91
CA SER A 44 -0.49 9.44 10.82
C SER A 44 -1.92 9.38 10.29
N PHE A 45 -2.12 9.69 9.01
CA PHE A 45 -3.43 9.60 8.38
C PHE A 45 -4.05 8.19 8.48
N LEU A 46 -3.27 7.13 8.25
CA LEU A 46 -3.76 5.75 8.37
C LEU A 46 -4.05 5.36 9.83
N ILE A 47 -3.31 5.95 10.78
CA ILE A 47 -3.53 5.75 12.22
C ILE A 47 -4.81 6.48 12.64
N ASP A 48 -5.00 7.71 12.21
CA ASP A 48 -6.18 8.53 12.52
C ASP A 48 -7.46 7.89 11.99
N LEU A 49 -7.41 7.31 10.78
CA LEU A 49 -8.52 6.52 10.25
C LEU A 49 -8.95 5.39 11.19
N LYS A 50 -7.99 4.75 11.88
CA LYS A 50 -8.27 3.71 12.88
C LYS A 50 -8.74 4.33 14.21
N GLY A 51 -8.09 5.40 14.65
CA GLY A 51 -8.33 6.05 15.94
C GLY A 51 -9.71 6.69 16.04
N THR A 52 -10.27 7.19 14.96
CA THR A 52 -11.62 7.74 14.90
C THR A 52 -12.74 6.70 15.03
N GLY A 53 -12.38 5.42 15.14
CA GLY A 53 -13.36 4.32 15.18
C GLY A 53 -14.07 4.05 13.85
N LYS A 54 -13.81 4.88 12.82
CA LYS A 54 -14.41 4.72 11.49
C LYS A 54 -13.96 3.44 10.79
N VAL A 55 -12.73 2.98 11.08
CA VAL A 55 -12.16 1.78 10.42
C VAL A 55 -11.34 0.96 11.41
N LYS A 56 -11.78 -0.27 11.72
CA LYS A 56 -10.98 -1.23 12.51
C LYS A 56 -9.70 -1.68 11.80
N ASN A 57 -9.72 -1.71 10.47
CA ASN A 57 -8.59 -2.13 9.64
C ASN A 57 -8.69 -1.43 8.28
N VAL A 58 -7.65 -0.75 7.87
CA VAL A 58 -7.59 -0.01 6.59
C VAL A 58 -7.67 -0.95 5.38
N LYS A 59 -7.11 -2.15 5.46
CA LYS A 59 -7.17 -3.11 4.36
C LYS A 59 -8.60 -3.59 4.09
N TYR A 60 -8.91 -3.63 2.81
CA TYR A 60 -10.23 -3.96 2.26
C TYR A 60 -11.33 -2.97 2.64
N THR A 61 -10.96 -1.72 2.87
CA THR A 61 -11.88 -0.59 3.03
C THR A 61 -11.92 0.21 1.74
N TRP A 62 -13.10 0.57 1.30
CA TRP A 62 -13.28 1.52 0.21
C TRP A 62 -12.97 2.93 0.67
N ILE A 63 -12.24 3.66 -0.14
CA ILE A 63 -12.03 5.09 0.02
C ILE A 63 -12.31 5.80 -1.31
N GLU A 64 -12.74 7.05 -1.23
CA GLU A 64 -12.88 7.92 -2.40
C GLU A 64 -12.13 9.22 -2.14
N LEU A 65 -11.27 9.60 -3.06
CA LEU A 65 -10.51 10.84 -2.99
C LEU A 65 -10.11 11.32 -4.38
N ASP A 66 -9.76 12.60 -4.46
CA ASP A 66 -9.26 13.21 -5.68
C ASP A 66 -7.77 12.94 -5.84
N LEU A 67 -7.40 12.42 -7.01
CA LEU A 67 -6.04 11.98 -7.32
C LEU A 67 -5.52 12.59 -8.61
N ASN A 68 -4.25 12.97 -8.59
CA ASN A 68 -3.47 13.35 -9.76
C ASN A 68 -2.63 12.16 -10.25
N LYS A 69 -2.64 11.92 -11.56
CA LYS A 69 -1.67 11.03 -12.18
C LYS A 69 -0.27 11.64 -12.02
N ARG A 70 0.67 10.87 -11.49
CA ARG A 70 2.05 11.35 -11.33
C ARG A 70 2.74 11.43 -12.70
N GLN A 71 3.40 12.55 -12.94
CA GLN A 71 4.18 12.77 -14.16
C GLN A 71 5.67 12.45 -13.95
N ASP A 72 6.12 12.48 -12.71
CA ASP A 72 7.47 12.15 -12.28
C ASP A 72 7.69 10.64 -12.04
N ASP A 73 6.65 9.84 -12.27
CA ASP A 73 6.68 8.39 -12.10
C ASP A 73 6.15 7.70 -13.37
N PHE A 74 7.03 6.96 -14.04
CA PHE A 74 6.73 6.28 -15.30
C PHE A 74 5.72 5.11 -15.17
N ARG A 75 5.40 4.69 -13.96
CA ARG A 75 4.47 3.58 -13.71
C ARG A 75 3.03 4.00 -13.97
N PRO A 76 2.25 3.23 -14.76
CA PRO A 76 0.90 3.63 -15.16
C PRO A 76 -0.09 3.76 -14.00
N GLU A 77 0.10 3.00 -12.94
CA GLU A 77 -0.78 2.98 -11.77
C GLU A 77 -0.43 4.02 -10.69
N SER A 78 0.60 4.87 -10.87
CA SER A 78 1.08 5.78 -9.83
C SER A 78 0.33 7.11 -9.80
N TYR A 79 -0.21 7.45 -8.63
CA TYR A 79 -0.99 8.65 -8.37
C TYR A 79 -0.55 9.31 -7.06
N SER A 80 -0.80 10.61 -6.95
CA SER A 80 -0.67 11.37 -5.71
C SER A 80 -2.01 11.98 -5.30
N PRO A 81 -2.27 12.16 -3.99
CA PRO A 81 -3.42 12.95 -3.55
C PRO A 81 -3.38 14.36 -4.12
N VAL A 82 -4.55 14.92 -4.43
CA VAL A 82 -4.67 16.36 -4.75
C VAL A 82 -4.41 17.18 -3.49
N ASN A 83 -5.04 16.77 -2.38
CA ASN A 83 -4.88 17.38 -1.06
C ASN A 83 -4.19 16.40 -0.11
N TYR A 84 -3.07 16.81 0.45
CA TYR A 84 -2.29 15.97 1.36
C TYR A 84 -2.83 16.00 2.81
N ASP A 85 -3.79 16.86 3.11
CA ASP A 85 -4.49 16.87 4.40
C ASP A 85 -5.63 15.85 4.48
N PHE A 86 -5.96 15.22 3.34
CA PHE A 86 -6.99 14.17 3.22
C PHE A 86 -8.39 14.57 3.75
N ARG A 87 -8.70 15.87 3.85
CA ARG A 87 -10.00 16.35 4.35
C ARG A 87 -11.17 15.92 3.48
N ASP A 88 -10.92 15.78 2.18
CA ASP A 88 -11.93 15.44 1.17
C ASP A 88 -12.13 13.93 1.01
N ILE A 89 -11.46 13.12 1.82
CA ILE A 89 -11.58 11.67 1.72
C ILE A 89 -12.96 11.20 2.20
N VAL A 90 -13.60 10.37 1.40
CA VAL A 90 -14.79 9.64 1.81
C VAL A 90 -14.41 8.21 2.13
N ILE A 91 -14.74 7.78 3.35
CA ILE A 91 -14.48 6.43 3.82
C ILE A 91 -15.76 5.62 3.65
N GLY A 92 -15.69 4.61 2.79
CA GLY A 92 -16.78 3.69 2.52
C GLY A 92 -16.73 2.43 3.37
N ASN A 93 -17.52 1.47 2.99
CA ASN A 93 -17.64 0.20 3.70
C ASN A 93 -16.37 -0.67 3.55
N ARG A 94 -16.07 -1.42 4.60
CA ARG A 94 -15.05 -2.45 4.57
C ARG A 94 -15.64 -3.76 4.06
N ILE A 95 -14.92 -4.46 3.20
CA ILE A 95 -15.28 -5.78 2.73
C ILE A 95 -14.72 -6.84 3.69
N ASN A 96 -15.60 -7.58 4.34
CA ASN A 96 -15.24 -8.70 5.20
C ASN A 96 -14.91 -9.95 4.38
N THR A 97 -14.38 -10.97 5.03
CA THR A 97 -14.09 -12.26 4.39
C THR A 97 -15.31 -13.17 4.37
N ASP A 98 -16.19 -13.03 5.35
CA ASP A 98 -17.37 -13.89 5.57
C ASP A 98 -17.06 -15.39 5.41
N GLY A 99 -15.82 -15.76 5.83
CA GLY A 99 -15.31 -17.13 5.80
C GLY A 99 -14.80 -17.65 4.45
N ASN A 100 -15.16 -17.02 3.33
CA ASN A 100 -14.88 -17.59 1.99
C ASN A 100 -14.15 -16.67 1.00
N TRP A 101 -13.92 -15.38 1.36
CA TRP A 101 -13.27 -14.38 0.54
C TRP A 101 -13.99 -13.99 -0.76
N LEU A 102 -15.21 -14.44 -1.01
CA LEU A 102 -15.91 -14.22 -2.30
C LEU A 102 -16.02 -12.74 -2.66
N LEU A 103 -16.46 -11.90 -1.71
CA LEU A 103 -16.61 -10.47 -1.94
C LEU A 103 -15.26 -9.78 -2.28
N ARG A 104 -14.16 -10.21 -1.65
CA ARG A 104 -12.82 -9.67 -1.96
C ARG A 104 -12.33 -10.14 -3.32
N LYS A 105 -12.54 -11.42 -3.65
CA LYS A 105 -12.19 -12.01 -4.95
C LYS A 105 -12.88 -11.29 -6.10
N GLN A 106 -14.12 -10.85 -5.89
CA GLN A 106 -14.92 -10.13 -6.88
C GLN A 106 -14.19 -8.90 -7.43
N TYR A 107 -13.37 -8.21 -6.63
CA TYR A 107 -12.59 -7.04 -7.05
C TYR A 107 -11.13 -7.40 -7.33
N CYS A 108 -10.48 -8.12 -6.42
CA CYS A 108 -9.05 -8.37 -6.50
C CYS A 108 -8.64 -9.37 -7.60
N LEU A 109 -9.59 -10.16 -8.12
CA LEU A 109 -9.31 -11.16 -9.15
C LEU A 109 -9.95 -10.83 -10.52
N LYS A 110 -10.37 -9.59 -10.75
CA LYS A 110 -10.88 -9.18 -12.08
C LYS A 110 -9.79 -9.20 -13.13
N ASN A 111 -8.66 -8.54 -12.82
CA ASN A 111 -7.54 -8.42 -13.73
C ASN A 111 -6.35 -9.20 -13.17
N ILE A 112 -6.18 -10.44 -13.64
CA ILE A 112 -5.13 -11.34 -13.14
C ILE A 112 -4.19 -11.77 -14.25
N TYR A 113 -2.93 -11.95 -13.88
CA TYR A 113 -1.96 -12.66 -14.69
C TYR A 113 -1.92 -14.13 -14.28
N THR A 114 -1.99 -15.01 -15.27
CA THR A 114 -1.80 -16.47 -15.09
C THR A 114 -0.49 -16.94 -15.70
N ASN A 115 0.11 -16.12 -16.58
CA ASN A 115 1.39 -16.37 -17.21
C ASN A 115 2.46 -15.46 -16.61
N LYS A 116 3.46 -16.07 -15.96
CA LYS A 116 4.57 -15.35 -15.32
C LYS A 116 5.42 -14.57 -16.34
N ASN A 117 5.70 -15.15 -17.51
CA ASN A 117 6.52 -14.50 -18.52
C ASN A 117 5.84 -13.23 -19.04
N LYS A 118 4.53 -13.31 -19.27
CA LYS A 118 3.73 -12.14 -19.66
C LYS A 118 3.76 -11.04 -18.60
N LEU A 119 3.65 -11.41 -17.33
CA LEU A 119 3.77 -10.44 -16.22
C LEU A 119 5.15 -9.77 -16.21
N LEU A 120 6.22 -10.57 -16.38
CA LEU A 120 7.59 -10.05 -16.43
C LEU A 120 7.86 -9.17 -17.65
N GLU A 121 7.26 -9.48 -18.80
CA GLU A 121 7.30 -8.64 -19.99
C GLU A 121 6.61 -7.30 -19.74
N ASP A 122 5.38 -7.32 -19.23
CA ASP A 122 4.58 -6.13 -18.97
C ASP A 122 5.13 -5.26 -17.82
N SER A 123 5.99 -5.83 -16.96
CA SER A 123 6.72 -5.07 -15.93
C SER A 123 7.86 -4.20 -16.48
N LYS A 124 8.25 -4.41 -17.73
CA LYS A 124 9.28 -3.63 -18.42
C LYS A 124 8.65 -2.57 -19.32
N ALA A 125 9.51 -1.69 -19.84
CA ALA A 125 9.10 -0.72 -20.85
C ALA A 125 8.53 -1.43 -22.11
N PRO A 126 7.51 -0.85 -22.75
CA PRO A 126 6.89 0.45 -22.49
C PRO A 126 5.79 0.44 -21.40
N LYS A 127 5.31 -0.73 -20.96
CA LYS A 127 4.16 -0.80 -20.04
C LYS A 127 4.50 -0.42 -18.60
N ASN A 128 5.64 -0.87 -18.09
CA ASN A 128 6.15 -0.56 -16.74
C ASN A 128 5.17 -0.87 -15.60
N ILE A 129 4.38 -1.92 -15.72
CA ILE A 129 3.43 -2.34 -14.69
C ILE A 129 4.20 -2.79 -13.45
N SER A 130 3.93 -2.19 -12.29
CA SER A 130 4.62 -2.52 -11.04
C SER A 130 3.72 -3.18 -9.99
N LEU A 131 2.41 -3.19 -10.23
CA LEU A 131 1.43 -3.83 -9.37
C LEU A 131 0.52 -4.74 -10.20
N ALA A 132 0.39 -5.98 -9.79
CA ALA A 132 -0.48 -6.94 -10.45
C ALA A 132 -0.95 -8.03 -9.48
N THR A 133 -2.08 -8.63 -9.79
CA THR A 133 -2.50 -9.88 -9.16
C THR A 133 -2.04 -11.04 -10.04
N PHE A 134 -1.19 -11.91 -9.49
CA PHE A 134 -0.73 -13.11 -10.18
C PHE A 134 -1.39 -14.35 -9.56
N LYS A 135 -2.00 -15.19 -10.39
CA LYS A 135 -2.56 -16.48 -10.00
C LYS A 135 -1.69 -17.60 -10.58
N PRO A 136 -0.83 -18.25 -9.78
CA PRO A 136 -0.02 -19.37 -10.26
C PRO A 136 -0.89 -20.58 -10.57
N ALA A 137 -0.48 -21.39 -11.54
CA ALA A 137 -1.13 -22.65 -11.85
C ALA A 137 -1.00 -23.65 -10.68
N LYS A 138 0.16 -23.63 -9.99
CA LYS A 138 0.46 -24.48 -8.84
C LYS A 138 1.37 -23.74 -7.88
N VAL A 139 1.11 -23.89 -6.59
CA VAL A 139 2.03 -23.45 -5.52
C VAL A 139 2.93 -24.66 -5.19
N LEU A 140 4.23 -24.55 -5.44
CA LEU A 140 5.19 -25.63 -5.23
C LEU A 140 5.69 -25.69 -3.79
N GLY A 141 5.73 -24.54 -3.10
CA GLY A 141 6.18 -24.46 -1.74
C GLY A 141 6.09 -23.04 -1.19
N VAL A 142 6.34 -22.93 0.11
CA VAL A 142 6.44 -21.66 0.83
C VAL A 142 7.75 -21.70 1.62
N GLU A 143 8.59 -20.70 1.41
CA GLU A 143 9.83 -20.53 2.15
C GLU A 143 9.70 -19.37 3.14
N PHE A 144 10.08 -19.59 4.37
CA PHE A 144 10.15 -18.58 5.41
C PHE A 144 11.61 -18.20 5.63
N LYS A 145 11.93 -16.93 5.43
CA LYS A 145 13.27 -16.40 5.73
C LYS A 145 13.17 -15.43 6.88
N GLU A 146 14.05 -15.59 7.83
CA GLU A 146 14.27 -14.56 8.84
C GLU A 146 14.85 -13.32 8.17
N ASP A 147 14.39 -12.19 8.57
CA ASP A 147 14.86 -10.89 8.12
C ASP A 147 15.24 -10.04 9.31
N ASP A 148 16.18 -9.13 9.13
CA ASP A 148 16.67 -8.29 10.20
C ASP A 148 15.54 -7.41 10.78
N ARG A 149 15.41 -7.38 12.12
CA ARG A 149 14.40 -6.58 12.84
C ARG A 149 14.81 -5.12 12.99
N GLU A 150 16.08 -4.84 12.78
CA GLU A 150 16.62 -3.52 12.92
C GLU A 150 16.54 -2.72 11.61
N TRP A 151 16.35 -1.43 11.73
CA TRP A 151 16.46 -0.55 10.59
C TRP A 151 17.92 -0.41 10.18
N LYS A 152 18.19 -0.28 8.89
CA LYS A 152 19.53 0.06 8.40
C LYS A 152 19.99 1.37 9.04
N ASP A 153 21.28 1.47 9.33
CA ASP A 153 21.83 2.62 10.06
C ASP A 153 21.59 3.95 9.33
N GLU A 154 21.64 3.95 7.99
CA GLU A 154 21.26 5.09 7.15
C GLU A 154 19.85 5.63 7.46
N TRP A 155 18.91 4.75 7.75
CA TRP A 155 17.53 5.12 8.08
C TRP A 155 17.38 5.55 9.53
N LYS A 156 18.20 5.01 10.43
CA LYS A 156 18.28 5.46 11.82
C LYS A 156 18.80 6.90 11.89
N GLU A 157 19.81 7.23 11.06
CA GLU A 157 20.37 8.57 10.98
C GLU A 157 19.39 9.59 10.35
N LEU A 158 18.69 9.21 9.29
CA LEU A 158 17.63 10.04 8.69
C LEU A 158 16.55 10.43 9.70
N ARG A 159 16.19 9.50 10.59
CA ARG A 159 15.20 9.74 11.64
C ARG A 159 15.73 10.70 12.71
N LYS A 160 17.00 10.59 13.10
CA LYS A 160 17.64 11.50 14.06
C LYS A 160 17.70 12.94 13.55
N GLN A 161 17.92 13.12 12.23
CA GLN A 161 17.95 14.45 11.61
C GLN A 161 16.57 15.13 11.58
N GLY A 162 15.47 14.37 11.51
CA GLY A 162 14.11 14.91 11.63
C GLY A 162 13.79 15.41 13.04
N ASP A 163 14.26 14.71 14.07
CA ASP A 163 14.01 15.06 15.48
C ASP A 163 14.66 16.37 15.95
N LEU A 164 15.61 16.94 15.19
CA LEU A 164 16.29 18.19 15.53
C LEU A 164 15.41 19.45 15.40
N PHE A 165 14.27 19.37 14.73
CA PHE A 165 13.38 20.50 14.47
C PHE A 165 11.96 20.35 15.05
N GLU A 166 11.62 19.23 15.66
CA GLU A 166 10.30 19.00 16.23
C GLU A 166 10.33 18.81 17.75
N THR A 167 9.62 19.72 18.44
CA THR A 167 9.40 19.68 19.89
C THR A 167 8.32 18.67 20.33
N VAL A 168 7.72 17.93 19.42
CA VAL A 168 6.69 16.93 19.70
C VAL A 168 7.29 15.53 19.54
N LYS A 169 7.49 14.84 20.65
CA LYS A 169 7.89 13.43 20.63
C LYS A 169 6.79 12.60 19.97
N PRO A 170 7.06 11.93 18.84
CA PRO A 170 6.09 11.01 18.25
C PRO A 170 5.80 9.87 19.25
N PRO A 171 4.58 9.35 19.27
CA PRO A 171 4.24 8.23 20.13
C PRO A 171 5.20 7.07 19.83
N LYS A 172 5.81 6.50 20.89
CA LYS A 172 6.62 5.28 20.76
C LYS A 172 5.72 4.19 20.22
N ILE A 173 5.71 4.01 18.91
CA ILE A 173 5.13 2.82 18.31
C ILE A 173 6.10 1.69 18.64
N SER A 174 5.80 0.98 19.74
CA SER A 174 6.48 -0.27 20.01
C SER A 174 6.27 -1.15 18.79
N ARG A 175 7.34 -1.57 18.16
CA ARG A 175 7.32 -2.61 17.14
C ARG A 175 6.75 -3.89 17.76
N MET A 176 5.45 -3.99 17.87
CA MET A 176 4.80 -5.28 17.94
C MET A 176 4.89 -5.87 16.54
N GLY A 177 6.06 -6.48 16.30
CA GLY A 177 6.41 -7.00 15.00
C GLY A 177 5.64 -8.27 14.71
N LEU A 178 4.95 -8.25 13.65
CA LEU A 178 4.89 -9.35 12.71
C LEU A 178 5.32 -8.75 11.39
N ARG A 179 6.59 -8.88 11.04
CA ARG A 179 7.03 -8.66 9.66
C ARG A 179 6.23 -9.61 8.79
N PRO A 180 5.68 -9.17 7.67
CA PRO A 180 5.15 -10.11 6.70
C PRO A 180 6.33 -10.96 6.26
N LEU A 181 6.22 -12.24 6.52
CA LEU A 181 7.07 -13.26 5.93
C LEU A 181 7.00 -13.06 4.41
N GLY A 182 8.13 -12.77 3.79
CA GLY A 182 8.21 -12.63 2.35
C GLY A 182 7.82 -13.95 1.70
N LEU A 183 6.63 -13.99 1.12
CA LEU A 183 6.18 -15.13 0.31
C LEU A 183 6.96 -15.07 -1.00
N ARG A 184 7.98 -15.91 -1.14
CA ARG A 184 8.61 -16.19 -2.42
C ARG A 184 7.92 -17.39 -3.04
N CYS A 185 7.13 -17.17 -4.07
CA CYS A 185 6.69 -18.27 -4.93
C CYS A 185 7.88 -18.70 -5.80
N MET A 186 8.40 -19.91 -5.53
CA MET A 186 9.30 -20.56 -6.48
C MET A 186 8.44 -21.10 -7.61
N GLY A 187 8.64 -20.63 -8.81
CA GLY A 187 8.00 -21.07 -10.03
C GLY A 187 9.03 -21.40 -11.08
#